data_339551a4d9caa5efe47178e6946e624d
#
_entry.id   339551a4d9caa5efe47178e6946e624d
#
_cell.length_a   1.000
_cell.length_b   1.000
_cell.length_c   1.000
_cell.angle_alpha   90.00
_cell.angle_beta   90.00
_cell.angle_gamma   90.00
#
_symmetry.space_group_name_H-M   'P 1'
#
loop_
_entity.id
_entity.type
_entity.pdbx_description
1 polymer ?
#
loop_
_entity_poly.entity_id
_entity_poly.type
_entity_poly.pdbx_seq_one_letter_code
_entity_poly.pdbx_strand_id
1 'polypeptide(L)'
;MSDCFTVASSATSTEEIWNGVGNPVYPPAKAELAKHGISCEGKRAVQLKRGDYDDYDLFIGMDSANIRNMHRILGGDSQGKIRKLMDYTPRGGDVADPWYSDRFDVAYRDIYDGCHGLLETLCKNK
;
A
#
# COMPACT_ATOMS: atom_id res chain seq x y z
N MET A 1 -7.18 -14.78 9.21
CA MET A 1 -7.05 -14.21 7.83
C MET A 1 -5.61 -14.17 7.35
N SER A 2 -4.65 -13.96 8.22
CA SER A 2 -3.24 -13.95 7.85
C SER A 2 -2.75 -15.28 7.26
N ASP A 3 -3.38 -16.39 7.62
CA ASP A 3 -3.02 -17.71 7.12
C ASP A 3 -3.33 -17.91 5.63
N CYS A 4 -4.22 -17.09 5.07
CA CYS A 4 -4.64 -17.19 3.67
C CYS A 4 -3.84 -16.29 2.74
N PHE A 5 -3.09 -15.32 3.28
CA PHE A 5 -2.42 -14.29 2.47
C PHE A 5 -1.03 -13.99 3.02
N THR A 6 -0.11 -13.77 2.10
CA THR A 6 1.20 -13.20 2.42
C THR A 6 1.17 -11.75 1.98
N VAL A 7 1.42 -10.82 2.89
CA VAL A 7 1.35 -9.38 2.63
C VAL A 7 2.73 -8.74 2.84
N ALA A 8 3.14 -7.95 1.86
CA ALA A 8 4.37 -7.17 1.94
C ALA A 8 4.09 -5.74 1.48
N SER A 9 4.94 -4.81 1.85
CA SER A 9 4.82 -3.43 1.40
C SER A 9 6.12 -2.98 0.74
N SER A 10 5.98 -2.11 -0.28
CA SER A 10 7.11 -1.59 -1.04
C SER A 10 6.85 -0.13 -1.43
N ALA A 11 7.92 0.60 -1.71
CA ALA A 11 7.85 1.97 -2.19
C ALA A 11 7.98 1.99 -3.71
N THR A 12 7.29 2.94 -4.36
CA THR A 12 7.37 3.13 -5.82
C THR A 12 8.31 4.26 -6.21
N SER A 13 8.92 4.94 -5.24
CA SER A 13 9.95 5.96 -5.47
C SER A 13 11.08 5.75 -4.47
N THR A 14 12.22 6.41 -4.71
CA THR A 14 13.39 6.28 -3.84
C THR A 14 13.48 7.40 -2.81
N GLU A 15 12.46 8.25 -2.72
CA GLU A 15 12.45 9.40 -1.80
C GLU A 15 12.67 9.00 -0.34
N GLU A 16 12.16 7.85 0.05
CA GLU A 16 12.27 7.33 1.41
C GLU A 16 13.40 6.33 1.60
N ILE A 17 14.31 6.23 0.61
CA ILE A 17 15.43 5.29 0.64
C ILE A 17 16.75 6.03 0.46
N TRP A 18 17.62 5.93 1.46
CA TRP A 18 18.93 6.58 1.47
C TRP A 18 20.02 5.52 1.55
N ASN A 19 20.98 5.55 0.60
CA ASN A 19 22.09 4.57 0.53
C ASN A 19 21.62 3.10 0.61
N GLY A 20 20.48 2.80 0.00
CA GLY A 20 19.91 1.44 0.00
C GLY A 20 19.22 1.06 1.30
N VAL A 21 19.12 1.98 2.26
CA VAL A 21 18.43 1.74 3.53
C VAL A 21 17.15 2.56 3.57
N GLY A 22 16.01 1.90 3.76
CA GLY A 22 14.72 2.58 3.81
C GLY A 22 14.52 3.37 5.10
N ASN A 23 13.81 4.49 4.98
CA ASN A 23 13.44 5.30 6.13
C ASN A 23 12.39 4.57 6.98
N PRO A 24 12.39 4.81 8.30
CA PRO A 24 11.31 4.31 9.17
C PRO A 24 10.00 5.04 8.87
N VAL A 25 8.90 4.53 9.44
CA VAL A 25 7.59 5.15 9.30
C VAL A 25 7.62 6.59 9.83
N TYR A 26 7.05 7.52 9.06
CA TYR A 26 6.97 8.93 9.42
C TYR A 26 6.29 9.09 10.80
N PRO A 27 6.86 9.91 11.73
CA PRO A 27 6.35 9.97 13.10
C PRO A 27 4.85 10.25 13.26
N PRO A 28 4.23 11.20 12.53
CA PRO A 28 2.78 11.39 12.63
C PRO A 28 1.97 10.16 12.21
N ALA A 29 2.43 9.41 11.19
CA ALA A 29 1.79 8.17 10.78
C ALA A 29 1.94 7.10 11.85
N LYS A 30 3.11 7.00 12.47
CA LYS A 30 3.37 6.08 13.56
C LYS A 30 2.44 6.38 14.75
N ALA A 31 2.22 7.67 15.06
CA ALA A 31 1.32 8.09 16.12
C ALA A 31 -0.13 7.70 15.82
N GLU A 32 -0.58 7.86 14.58
CA GLU A 32 -1.93 7.48 14.19
C GLU A 32 -2.13 5.96 14.32
N LEU A 33 -1.16 5.16 13.87
CA LEU A 33 -1.21 3.71 14.01
C LEU A 33 -1.26 3.29 15.48
N ALA A 34 -0.50 3.96 16.33
CA ALA A 34 -0.48 3.66 17.76
C ALA A 34 -1.85 3.88 18.42
N LYS A 35 -2.63 4.87 17.97
CA LYS A 35 -4.00 5.10 18.46
C LYS A 35 -4.91 3.89 18.22
N HIS A 36 -4.60 3.08 17.21
CA HIS A 36 -5.38 1.90 16.84
C HIS A 36 -4.71 0.61 17.32
N GLY A 37 -3.70 0.71 18.17
CA GLY A 37 -3.00 -0.45 18.71
C GLY A 37 -2.08 -1.16 17.72
N ILE A 38 -1.64 -0.46 16.67
CA ILE A 38 -0.79 -1.02 15.62
C ILE A 38 0.64 -0.52 15.80
N SER A 39 1.58 -1.46 15.95
CA SER A 39 3.01 -1.14 16.01
C SER A 39 3.62 -1.19 14.61
N CYS A 40 4.50 -0.23 14.34
CA CYS A 40 5.31 -0.25 13.12
C CYS A 40 6.80 -0.26 13.44
N GLU A 41 7.14 -0.76 14.60
CA GLU A 41 8.52 -0.84 15.08
C GLU A 41 9.38 -1.65 14.09
N GLY A 42 10.51 -1.08 13.68
CA GLY A 42 11.41 -1.74 12.73
C GLY A 42 10.96 -1.68 11.26
N LYS A 43 9.78 -1.17 10.97
CA LYS A 43 9.29 -1.05 9.59
C LYS A 43 10.04 0.05 8.84
N ARG A 44 10.56 -0.28 7.67
CA ARG A 44 11.30 0.67 6.81
C ARG A 44 10.83 0.52 5.37
N ALA A 45 11.00 1.59 4.58
CA ALA A 45 10.65 1.57 3.17
C ALA A 45 11.55 0.60 2.40
N VAL A 46 10.95 -0.16 1.50
CA VAL A 46 11.65 -1.10 0.61
C VAL A 46 11.23 -0.76 -0.82
N GLN A 47 12.20 -0.63 -1.72
CA GLN A 47 11.93 -0.27 -3.11
C GLN A 47 11.32 -1.45 -3.87
N LEU A 48 10.22 -1.18 -4.59
CA LEU A 48 9.61 -2.14 -5.52
C LEU A 48 10.56 -2.38 -6.70
N LYS A 49 10.70 -3.63 -7.12
CA LYS A 49 11.58 -4.03 -8.21
C LYS A 49 10.82 -4.81 -9.28
N ARG A 50 11.33 -4.80 -10.50
CA ARG A 50 10.69 -5.49 -11.63
C ARG A 50 10.48 -6.97 -11.38
N GLY A 51 11.45 -7.65 -10.76
CA GLY A 51 11.35 -9.07 -10.47
C GLY A 51 10.25 -9.44 -9.49
N ASP A 52 9.72 -8.46 -8.76
CA ASP A 52 8.64 -8.71 -7.81
C ASP A 52 7.32 -9.08 -8.51
N TYR A 53 7.18 -8.76 -9.80
CA TYR A 53 5.94 -9.01 -10.53
C TYR A 53 5.51 -10.49 -10.49
N ASP A 54 6.46 -11.37 -10.62
CA ASP A 54 6.17 -12.82 -10.62
C ASP A 54 6.02 -13.40 -9.22
N ASP A 55 6.47 -12.68 -8.20
CA ASP A 55 6.47 -13.16 -6.81
C ASP A 55 5.15 -12.95 -6.09
N TYR A 56 4.28 -12.09 -6.60
CA TYR A 56 3.03 -11.72 -5.94
C TYR A 56 1.85 -11.81 -6.90
N ASP A 57 0.69 -12.08 -6.34
CA ASP A 57 -0.56 -12.20 -7.10
C ASP A 57 -1.23 -10.86 -7.36
N LEU A 58 -1.06 -9.90 -6.45
CA LEU A 58 -1.65 -8.57 -6.56
C LEU A 58 -0.67 -7.49 -6.11
N PHE A 59 -0.71 -6.36 -6.79
CA PHE A 59 0.03 -5.15 -6.44
C PHE A 59 -0.99 -4.03 -6.20
N ILE A 60 -1.11 -3.61 -4.95
CA ILE A 60 -2.14 -2.66 -4.55
C ILE A 60 -1.50 -1.29 -4.32
N GLY A 61 -1.91 -0.31 -5.14
CA GLY A 61 -1.47 1.07 -5.00
C GLY A 61 -2.47 1.89 -4.22
N MET A 62 -1.98 2.92 -3.54
CA MET A 62 -2.82 3.80 -2.73
C MET A 62 -3.41 4.93 -3.57
N ASP A 63 -2.72 5.36 -4.62
CA ASP A 63 -3.14 6.47 -5.46
C ASP A 63 -2.72 6.27 -6.92
N SER A 64 -3.13 7.20 -7.76
CA SER A 64 -2.84 7.13 -9.20
C SER A 64 -1.35 7.23 -9.51
N ALA A 65 -0.58 7.97 -8.70
CA ALA A 65 0.87 8.07 -8.88
C ALA A 65 1.53 6.71 -8.62
N ASN A 66 1.10 6.00 -7.58
CA ASN A 66 1.57 4.64 -7.31
C ASN A 66 1.30 3.72 -8.51
N ILE A 67 0.11 3.79 -9.08
CA ILE A 67 -0.28 2.95 -10.22
C ILE A 67 0.65 3.22 -11.42
N ARG A 68 0.88 4.48 -11.76
CA ARG A 68 1.78 4.85 -12.87
C ARG A 68 3.20 4.33 -12.62
N ASN A 69 3.71 4.53 -11.41
CA ASN A 69 5.05 4.10 -11.04
C ASN A 69 5.17 2.57 -11.05
N MET A 70 4.16 1.86 -10.60
CA MET A 70 4.15 0.40 -10.63
C MET A 70 4.20 -0.13 -12.06
N HIS A 71 3.41 0.44 -12.97
CA HIS A 71 3.47 0.04 -14.39
C HIS A 71 4.87 0.24 -14.97
N ARG A 72 5.52 1.34 -14.63
CA ARG A 72 6.87 1.64 -15.10
C ARG A 72 7.91 0.68 -14.51
N ILE A 73 7.86 0.47 -13.20
CA ILE A 73 8.84 -0.36 -12.49
C ILE A 73 8.70 -1.83 -12.89
N LEU A 74 7.47 -2.32 -12.95
CA LEU A 74 7.19 -3.73 -13.22
C LEU A 74 7.21 -4.08 -14.71
N GLY A 75 7.34 -3.09 -15.57
CA GLY A 75 7.41 -3.31 -17.02
C GLY A 75 6.06 -3.59 -17.66
N GLY A 76 4.97 -3.10 -17.06
CA GLY A 76 3.61 -3.30 -17.54
C GLY A 76 2.81 -4.19 -16.61
N ASP A 77 1.62 -4.59 -17.03
CA ASP A 77 0.71 -5.40 -16.22
C ASP A 77 -0.01 -6.42 -17.10
N SER A 78 0.73 -7.34 -17.69
CA SER A 78 0.20 -8.33 -18.64
C SER A 78 -0.82 -9.28 -17.98
N GLN A 79 -0.76 -9.48 -16.67
CA GLN A 79 -1.62 -10.40 -15.95
C GLN A 79 -2.73 -9.71 -15.16
N GLY A 80 -2.84 -8.38 -15.25
CA GLY A 80 -3.87 -7.63 -14.55
C GLY A 80 -3.73 -7.65 -13.03
N LYS A 81 -2.51 -7.61 -12.53
CA LYS A 81 -2.23 -7.70 -11.09
C LYS A 81 -2.27 -6.35 -10.37
N ILE A 82 -2.16 -5.24 -11.12
CA ILE A 82 -2.07 -3.90 -10.54
C ILE A 82 -3.47 -3.32 -10.32
N ARG A 83 -3.77 -2.94 -9.08
CA ARG A 83 -5.07 -2.41 -8.68
C ARG A 83 -4.89 -1.28 -7.68
N LYS A 84 -5.90 -0.41 -7.57
CA LYS A 84 -5.96 0.59 -6.49
C LYS A 84 -6.70 0.02 -5.30
N LEU A 85 -6.24 0.33 -4.09
CA LEU A 85 -6.92 -0.09 -2.87
C LEU A 85 -8.36 0.44 -2.82
N MET A 86 -8.56 1.71 -3.19
CA MET A 86 -9.87 2.34 -3.14
C MET A 86 -10.85 1.81 -4.18
N ASP A 87 -10.40 1.03 -5.17
CA ASP A 87 -11.29 0.33 -6.09
C ASP A 87 -12.17 -0.70 -5.38
N TYR A 88 -11.77 -1.11 -4.18
CA TYR A 88 -12.52 -2.06 -3.36
C TYR A 88 -13.47 -1.36 -2.38
N THR A 89 -13.68 -0.06 -2.55
CA THR A 89 -14.63 0.73 -1.76
C THR A 89 -15.66 1.37 -2.69
N PRO A 90 -16.85 1.72 -2.17
CA PRO A 90 -17.84 2.46 -2.98
C PRO A 90 -17.35 3.85 -3.41
N ARG A 91 -16.45 4.45 -2.65
CA ARG A 91 -15.94 5.80 -2.94
C ARG A 91 -15.00 5.82 -4.15
N GLY A 92 -14.17 4.78 -4.32
CA GLY A 92 -13.12 4.76 -5.32
C GLY A 92 -12.08 5.86 -5.10
N GLY A 93 -11.33 6.19 -6.15
CA GLY A 93 -10.35 7.26 -6.12
C GLY A 93 -9.04 6.89 -5.43
N ASP A 94 -8.39 7.87 -4.80
CA ASP A 94 -7.11 7.70 -4.15
C ASP A 94 -7.28 7.73 -2.63
N VAL A 95 -6.38 7.03 -1.92
CA VAL A 95 -6.25 7.19 -0.47
C VAL A 95 -5.79 8.62 -0.19
N ALA A 96 -6.41 9.26 0.81
CA ALA A 96 -6.03 10.63 1.20
C ALA A 96 -4.55 10.70 1.54
N ASP A 97 -3.86 11.72 1.00
CA ASP A 97 -2.43 11.90 1.26
C ASP A 97 -2.25 12.86 2.44
N PRO A 98 -1.88 12.34 3.62
CA PRO A 98 -1.76 13.17 4.81
C PRO A 98 -0.54 14.07 4.79
N TRP A 99 0.39 13.88 3.85
CA TRP A 99 1.55 14.76 3.69
C TRP A 99 1.12 16.20 3.44
N TYR A 100 0.00 16.39 2.69
CA TYR A 100 -0.52 17.71 2.36
C TYR A 100 -1.57 18.21 3.36
N SER A 101 -2.30 17.30 4.01
CA SER A 101 -3.48 17.65 4.83
C SER A 101 -3.26 17.46 6.32
N ASP A 102 -2.21 16.76 6.74
CA ASP A 102 -1.96 16.31 8.12
C ASP A 102 -3.10 15.45 8.70
N ARG A 103 -4.04 14.99 7.86
CA ARG A 103 -5.18 14.20 8.30
C ARG A 103 -4.88 12.70 8.19
N PHE A 104 -3.98 12.23 9.06
CA PHE A 104 -3.62 10.80 9.12
C PHE A 104 -4.79 9.92 9.53
N ASP A 105 -5.76 10.46 10.25
CA ASP A 105 -6.99 9.76 10.62
C ASP A 105 -7.84 9.42 9.38
N VAL A 106 -7.92 10.34 8.42
CA VAL A 106 -8.66 10.13 7.17
C VAL A 106 -7.94 9.08 6.31
N ALA A 107 -6.61 9.18 6.20
CA ALA A 107 -5.82 8.20 5.47
C ALA A 107 -5.97 6.81 6.07
N TYR A 108 -5.92 6.71 7.40
CA TYR A 108 -6.12 5.42 8.09
C TYR A 108 -7.48 4.81 7.77
N ARG A 109 -8.54 5.63 7.81
CA ARG A 109 -9.90 5.16 7.52
C ARG A 109 -10.02 4.66 6.09
N ASP A 110 -9.45 5.41 5.12
CA ASP A 110 -9.46 4.99 3.72
C ASP A 110 -8.77 3.65 3.53
N ILE A 111 -7.60 3.47 4.15
CA ILE A 111 -6.85 2.22 4.07
C ILE A 111 -7.63 1.09 4.74
N TYR A 112 -8.23 1.35 5.89
CA TYR A 112 -9.04 0.36 6.60
C TYR A 112 -10.21 -0.11 5.73
N ASP A 113 -10.96 0.82 5.17
CA ASP A 113 -12.12 0.50 4.32
C ASP A 113 -11.69 -0.23 3.06
N GLY A 114 -10.57 0.18 2.44
CA GLY A 114 -10.04 -0.48 1.26
C GLY A 114 -9.59 -1.90 1.55
N CYS A 115 -8.87 -2.11 2.64
CA CYS A 115 -8.43 -3.45 3.04
C CYS A 115 -9.61 -4.36 3.35
N HIS A 116 -10.64 -3.82 4.00
CA HIS A 116 -11.84 -4.59 4.31
C HIS A 116 -12.55 -5.04 3.03
N GLY A 117 -12.73 -4.12 2.08
CA GLY A 117 -13.34 -4.44 0.79
C GLY A 117 -12.51 -5.43 -0.02
N LEU A 118 -11.19 -5.29 0.00
CA LEU A 118 -10.27 -6.21 -0.67
C LEU A 118 -10.40 -7.62 -0.09
N LEU A 119 -10.40 -7.74 1.23
CA LEU A 119 -10.55 -9.04 1.89
C LEU A 119 -11.88 -9.70 1.54
N GLU A 120 -12.97 -8.95 1.55
CA GLU A 120 -14.28 -9.47 1.16
C GLU A 120 -14.26 -10.00 -0.26
N THR A 121 -13.65 -9.25 -1.20
CA THR A 121 -13.56 -9.64 -2.59
C THR A 121 -12.74 -10.92 -2.76
N LEU A 122 -11.57 -11.01 -2.12
CA LEU A 122 -10.70 -12.17 -2.23
C LEU A 122 -11.32 -13.41 -1.59
N CYS A 123 -12.01 -13.25 -0.46
CA CYS A 123 -12.66 -14.37 0.22
C CYS A 123 -13.88 -14.89 -0.53
N LYS A 124 -14.62 -14.01 -1.23
CA LYS A 124 -15.77 -14.41 -2.04
C LYS A 124 -15.37 -15.21 -3.27
N ASN A 125 -14.19 -14.95 -3.80
CA ASN A 125 -13.70 -15.59 -5.02
C ASN A 125 -13.02 -16.94 -4.77
N LYS A 126 -13.04 -17.37 -3.52
CA LYS A 126 -12.59 -18.70 -3.14
C LYS A 126 -13.79 -19.65 -3.03
#